data_45e0207164f5f3c06a79e044331ba908
#
_entry.id   45e0207164f5f3c06a79e044331ba908
#
_cell.length_a   1.000
_cell.length_b   1.000
_cell.length_c   1.000
_cell.angle_alpha   90.00
_cell.angle_beta   90.00
_cell.angle_gamma   90.00
#
_symmetry.space_group_name_H-M   'P 1'
#
loop_
_entity.id
_entity.type
_entity.pdbx_description
1 polymer ?
#
loop_
_entity_poly.entity_id
_entity_poly.type
_entity_poly.pdbx_seq_one_letter_code
_entity_poly.pdbx_strand_id
1 'polypeptide(L)'
;MSSVVLWFFHSDSTKPTTLHEIDLTMRNKEFCQVAIDKYTEDGYEECEDFYSDGLFCAGGEKGKDACQGDSGSAIFTKEKNEVIQIGLVSGSMKGIECGTEGYPTFYTRVQYYLKWILDNLEE
;
A
#
# COMPACT_ATOMS: atom_id res chain seq x y z
N MET A 1 9.39 0.35 -13.87
CA MET A 1 8.44 0.53 -12.76
C MET A 1 9.16 1.18 -11.59
N SER A 2 8.50 2.11 -10.93
CA SER A 2 9.11 2.86 -9.84
C SER A 2 9.19 2.04 -8.56
N SER A 3 10.31 2.14 -7.87
CA SER A 3 10.47 1.60 -6.53
C SER A 3 9.93 2.60 -5.52
N VAL A 4 9.24 2.08 -4.52
CA VAL A 4 8.77 2.87 -3.40
C VAL A 4 9.24 2.22 -2.11
N VAL A 5 9.29 2.99 -1.05
CA VAL A 5 9.79 2.53 0.25
C VAL A 5 8.68 2.66 1.28
N LEU A 6 8.44 1.62 2.02
CA LEU A 6 7.48 1.60 3.11
C LEU A 6 8.21 1.58 4.44
N TRP A 7 7.84 2.49 5.34
CA TRP A 7 8.23 2.43 6.74
C TRP A 7 7.09 1.78 7.53
N PHE A 8 7.40 0.77 8.29
CA PHE A 8 6.36 0.02 9.00
C PHE A 8 6.90 -0.67 10.23
N PHE A 9 5.98 -1.04 11.11
CA PHE A 9 6.25 -1.94 12.22
C PHE A 9 5.63 -3.29 11.87
N HIS A 10 6.46 -4.31 11.76
CA HIS A 10 5.98 -5.63 11.37
C HIS A 10 5.07 -6.20 12.46
N SER A 11 3.88 -6.65 12.09
CA SER A 11 2.91 -7.22 13.02
C SER A 11 2.96 -8.74 12.97
N ASP A 12 3.91 -9.32 13.64
CA ASP A 12 3.81 -10.73 13.99
C ASP A 12 3.52 -10.81 15.49
N SER A 13 3.46 -12.02 16.05
CA SER A 13 3.15 -12.22 17.47
C SER A 13 4.21 -11.60 18.41
N THR A 14 5.34 -11.22 17.87
CA THR A 14 6.37 -10.48 18.59
C THR A 14 6.38 -9.05 18.06
N LYS A 15 5.76 -8.13 18.79
CA LYS A 15 5.74 -6.73 18.39
C LYS A 15 7.15 -6.20 18.24
N PRO A 16 7.61 -5.86 17.02
CA PRO A 16 8.93 -5.29 16.88
C PRO A 16 8.98 -3.92 17.55
N THR A 17 10.09 -3.65 18.20
CA THR A 17 10.33 -2.36 18.84
C THR A 17 11.07 -1.40 17.91
N THR A 18 11.37 -1.84 16.69
CA THR A 18 12.13 -1.06 15.72
C THR A 18 11.34 -0.84 14.44
N LEU A 19 11.48 0.34 13.88
CA LEU A 19 10.92 0.69 12.60
C LEU A 19 11.65 -0.09 11.49
N HIS A 20 10.90 -0.71 10.61
CA HIS A 20 11.43 -1.42 9.45
C HIS A 20 11.21 -0.62 8.18
N GLU A 21 12.09 -0.83 7.21
CA GLU A 21 12.00 -0.22 5.89
C GLU A 21 12.08 -1.32 4.84
N ILE A 22 11.22 -1.27 3.84
CA ILE A 22 11.18 -2.27 2.76
C ILE A 22 10.98 -1.57 1.42
N ASP A 23 11.69 -2.04 0.41
CA ASP A 23 11.51 -1.57 -0.96
C ASP A 23 10.40 -2.38 -1.62
N LEU A 24 9.44 -1.68 -2.20
CA LEU A 24 8.31 -2.29 -2.91
C LEU A 24 8.26 -1.76 -4.34
N THR A 25 7.73 -2.56 -5.24
CA THR A 25 7.50 -2.14 -6.62
C THR A 25 6.11 -1.51 -6.71
N MET A 26 6.07 -0.24 -7.13
CA MET A 26 4.81 0.42 -7.42
C MET A 26 4.20 -0.20 -8.68
N ARG A 27 2.94 -0.61 -8.61
CA ARG A 27 2.28 -1.31 -9.70
C ARG A 27 1.36 -0.39 -10.48
N ASN A 28 1.17 -0.70 -11.76
CA ASN A 28 0.23 0.05 -12.60
C ASN A 28 -1.21 -0.39 -12.31
N LYS A 29 -2.15 0.38 -12.87
CA LYS A 29 -3.58 0.14 -12.69
C LYS A 29 -4.00 -1.26 -13.13
N GLU A 30 -3.43 -1.75 -14.23
CA GLU A 30 -3.77 -3.07 -14.77
C GLU A 30 -3.39 -4.18 -13.81
N PHE A 31 -2.21 -4.11 -13.22
CA PHE A 31 -1.77 -5.09 -12.24
C PHE A 31 -2.70 -5.10 -11.02
N CYS A 32 -3.06 -3.92 -10.53
CA CYS A 32 -3.94 -3.78 -9.38
C CYS A 32 -5.32 -4.38 -9.68
N GLN A 33 -5.85 -4.13 -10.88
CA GLN A 33 -7.16 -4.64 -11.28
C GLN A 33 -7.15 -6.15 -11.46
N VAL A 34 -6.10 -6.71 -12.06
CA VAL A 34 -5.95 -8.17 -12.21
C VAL A 34 -5.96 -8.86 -10.85
N ALA A 35 -5.28 -8.27 -9.87
CA ALA A 35 -5.25 -8.81 -8.50
C ALA A 35 -6.64 -8.82 -7.88
N ILE A 36 -7.42 -7.76 -8.06
CA ILE A 36 -8.79 -7.65 -7.56
C ILE A 36 -9.67 -8.70 -8.23
N ASP A 37 -9.57 -8.85 -9.55
CA ASP A 37 -10.37 -9.80 -10.31
C ASP A 37 -10.07 -11.24 -9.86
N LYS A 38 -8.80 -11.56 -9.68
CA LYS A 38 -8.39 -12.88 -9.19
C LYS A 38 -8.94 -13.15 -7.79
N TYR A 39 -8.90 -12.16 -6.93
CA TYR A 39 -9.44 -12.26 -5.57
C TYR A 39 -10.93 -12.60 -5.58
N THR A 40 -11.69 -11.94 -6.44
CA THR A 40 -13.13 -12.18 -6.60
C THR A 40 -13.40 -13.56 -7.18
N GLU A 41 -12.63 -13.98 -8.20
CA GLU A 41 -12.76 -15.31 -8.81
C GLU A 41 -12.50 -16.46 -7.83
N ASP A 42 -11.58 -16.26 -6.90
CA ASP A 42 -11.24 -17.26 -5.90
C ASP A 42 -12.30 -17.38 -4.78
N GLY A 43 -13.40 -16.64 -4.89
CA GLY A 43 -14.53 -16.73 -3.97
C GLY A 43 -14.43 -15.85 -2.74
N TYR A 44 -13.50 -14.94 -2.71
CA TYR A 44 -13.39 -13.93 -1.66
C TYR A 44 -14.44 -12.84 -1.87
N GLU A 45 -14.60 -11.99 -0.87
CA GLU A 45 -15.59 -10.93 -0.85
C GLU A 45 -15.40 -9.96 -2.04
N GLU A 46 -16.51 -9.55 -2.67
CA GLU A 46 -16.45 -8.58 -3.76
C GLU A 46 -15.89 -7.24 -3.31
N CYS A 47 -15.00 -6.70 -4.15
CA CYS A 47 -14.35 -5.42 -3.92
C CYS A 47 -14.84 -4.39 -4.92
N GLU A 48 -16.18 -4.23 -5.04
CA GLU A 48 -16.79 -3.39 -6.09
C GLU A 48 -16.22 -1.97 -6.16
N ASP A 49 -15.99 -1.33 -5.04
CA ASP A 49 -15.49 0.03 -5.00
C ASP A 49 -14.07 0.11 -4.47
N PHE A 50 -13.35 -0.99 -4.55
CA PHE A 50 -12.03 -1.08 -3.93
C PHE A 50 -10.97 -0.26 -4.65
N TYR A 51 -11.09 -0.11 -5.97
CA TYR A 51 -10.09 0.61 -6.75
C TYR A 51 -10.67 1.91 -7.30
N SER A 52 -10.12 3.02 -6.85
CA SER A 52 -10.49 4.36 -7.32
C SER A 52 -9.21 5.13 -7.65
N ASP A 53 -9.37 6.31 -8.25
CA ASP A 53 -8.23 7.18 -8.56
C ASP A 53 -7.50 7.68 -7.31
N GLY A 54 -8.15 7.58 -6.14
CA GLY A 54 -7.53 7.92 -4.87
C GLY A 54 -6.66 6.81 -4.29
N LEU A 55 -6.53 5.67 -4.96
CA LEU A 55 -5.75 4.52 -4.53
C LEU A 55 -4.70 4.14 -5.57
N PHE A 56 -3.63 3.52 -5.10
CA PHE A 56 -2.69 2.79 -5.95
C PHE A 56 -2.27 1.52 -5.20
N CYS A 57 -1.65 0.59 -5.89
CA CYS A 57 -1.13 -0.59 -5.22
C CYS A 57 0.37 -0.74 -5.45
N ALA A 58 1.01 -1.40 -4.51
CA ALA A 58 2.44 -1.69 -4.58
C ALA A 58 2.71 -3.03 -3.93
N GLY A 59 3.82 -3.64 -4.30
CA GLY A 59 4.19 -4.95 -3.81
C GLY A 59 3.68 -6.06 -4.72
N GLY A 60 3.07 -7.08 -4.13
CA GLY A 60 2.71 -8.28 -4.87
C GLY A 60 3.90 -9.20 -5.08
N GLU A 61 5.01 -8.91 -4.42
CA GLU A 61 6.23 -9.70 -4.41
C GLU A 61 6.21 -10.62 -3.20
N LYS A 62 6.68 -11.85 -3.39
CA LYS A 62 6.67 -12.84 -2.31
C LYS A 62 7.51 -12.35 -1.12
N GLY A 63 6.92 -12.36 0.05
CA GLY A 63 7.60 -12.03 1.29
C GLY A 63 7.79 -10.53 1.57
N LYS A 64 7.27 -9.67 0.70
CA LYS A 64 7.40 -8.23 0.85
C LYS A 64 6.03 -7.57 0.85
N ASP A 65 5.61 -7.03 1.98
CA ASP A 65 4.28 -6.42 2.07
C ASP A 65 4.14 -5.61 3.36
N ALA A 66 3.15 -4.72 3.36
CA ALA A 66 2.60 -4.17 4.59
C ALA A 66 1.71 -5.23 5.22
N CYS A 67 1.59 -5.19 6.53
CA CYS A 67 0.82 -6.19 7.26
C CYS A 67 -0.13 -5.51 8.24
N GLN A 68 -0.96 -6.31 8.90
CA GLN A 68 -1.90 -5.79 9.88
C GLN A 68 -1.16 -5.01 10.97
N GLY A 69 -1.65 -3.83 11.27
CA GLY A 69 -1.01 -2.91 12.20
C GLY A 69 -0.18 -1.83 11.51
N ASP A 70 0.05 -1.95 10.21
CA ASP A 70 0.80 -0.96 9.44
C ASP A 70 -0.08 0.11 8.81
N SER A 71 -1.40 0.00 8.95
CA SER A 71 -2.36 0.97 8.40
C SER A 71 -2.01 2.40 8.81
N GLY A 72 -2.03 3.30 7.85
CA GLY A 72 -1.66 4.69 8.07
C GLY A 72 -0.17 4.97 7.96
N SER A 73 0.67 3.95 7.83
CA SER A 73 2.11 4.14 7.63
C SER A 73 2.40 4.76 6.29
N ALA A 74 3.47 5.54 6.22
CA ALA A 74 3.85 6.26 5.02
C ALA A 74 4.54 5.36 4.01
N ILE A 75 4.20 5.53 2.74
CA ILE A 75 4.96 5.00 1.63
C ILE A 75 5.51 6.18 0.83
N PHE A 76 6.76 6.11 0.44
CA PHE A 76 7.46 7.26 -0.12
C PHE A 76 8.46 6.85 -1.19
N THR A 77 8.88 7.83 -1.99
CA THR A 77 9.96 7.66 -2.95
C THR A 77 11.19 8.41 -2.44
N LYS A 78 12.35 7.89 -2.80
CA LYS A 78 13.62 8.58 -2.55
C LYS A 78 14.16 9.07 -3.88
N GLU A 79 14.23 10.37 -4.05
CA GLU A 79 14.77 10.98 -5.26
C GLU A 79 15.93 11.89 -4.86
N LYS A 80 17.14 11.57 -5.33
CA LYS A 80 18.35 12.29 -4.95
C LYS A 80 18.47 12.33 -3.43
N ASN A 81 18.40 13.50 -2.82
CA ASN A 81 18.47 13.67 -1.37
C ASN A 81 17.11 13.96 -0.74
N GLU A 82 16.03 13.74 -1.48
CA GLU A 82 14.68 14.02 -1.01
C GLU A 82 13.86 12.76 -0.78
N VAL A 83 13.05 12.79 0.26
CA VAL A 83 12.06 11.78 0.55
C VAL A 83 10.69 12.39 0.30
N ILE A 84 9.94 11.81 -0.62
CA ILE A 84 8.61 12.33 -1.00
C ILE A 84 7.56 11.30 -0.63
N GLN A 85 6.70 11.66 0.30
CA GLN A 85 5.58 10.78 0.66
C GLN A 85 4.56 10.78 -0.48
N ILE A 86 4.21 9.57 -0.95
CA ILE A 86 3.26 9.40 -2.03
C ILE A 86 1.96 8.75 -1.58
N GLY A 87 1.97 8.10 -0.42
CA GLY A 87 0.77 7.42 0.03
C GLY A 87 0.79 7.03 1.50
N LEU A 88 -0.33 6.44 1.90
CA LEU A 88 -0.56 5.89 3.23
C LEU A 88 -1.12 4.48 3.07
N VAL A 89 -0.66 3.55 3.90
CA VAL A 89 -1.21 2.19 3.90
C VAL A 89 -2.71 2.27 4.17
N SER A 90 -3.53 1.81 3.22
CA SER A 90 -4.98 1.82 3.34
C SER A 90 -5.52 0.45 3.69
N GLY A 91 -5.19 -0.56 2.91
CA GLY A 91 -5.70 -1.88 3.19
C GLY A 91 -5.18 -2.94 2.23
N SER A 92 -5.39 -4.18 2.63
CA SER A 92 -5.04 -5.35 1.85
C SER A 92 -6.27 -6.22 1.65
N MET A 93 -6.14 -7.24 0.83
CA MET A 93 -7.24 -8.17 0.56
C MET A 93 -7.42 -9.11 1.74
N LYS A 94 -8.58 -9.01 2.38
CA LYS A 94 -8.92 -9.76 3.59
C LYS A 94 -8.89 -11.27 3.32
N GLY A 95 -8.22 -12.00 4.20
CA GLY A 95 -8.08 -13.45 4.07
C GLY A 95 -6.84 -13.89 3.31
N ILE A 96 -6.09 -12.95 2.73
CA ILE A 96 -4.83 -13.22 2.06
C ILE A 96 -3.69 -12.86 3.02
N GLU A 97 -2.75 -13.77 3.21
CA GLU A 97 -1.59 -13.50 4.06
C GLU A 97 -0.70 -12.43 3.45
N CYS A 98 -0.11 -11.61 4.31
CA CYS A 98 0.87 -10.61 3.89
C CYS A 98 2.02 -11.27 3.13
N GLY A 99 2.45 -10.65 2.04
CA GLY A 99 3.57 -11.16 1.26
C GLY A 99 3.22 -12.29 0.32
N THR A 100 1.94 -12.51 0.05
CA THR A 100 1.51 -13.49 -0.96
C THR A 100 1.73 -12.92 -2.35
N GLU A 101 2.47 -13.67 -3.17
CA GLU A 101 2.77 -13.24 -4.55
C GLU A 101 1.49 -13.00 -5.34
N GLY A 102 1.45 -11.88 -6.08
CA GLY A 102 0.31 -11.49 -6.90
C GLY A 102 -0.79 -10.73 -6.17
N TYR A 103 -0.65 -10.53 -4.86
CA TYR A 103 -1.63 -9.81 -4.05
C TYR A 103 -0.97 -8.61 -3.37
N PRO A 104 -0.97 -7.44 -4.04
CA PRO A 104 -0.37 -6.23 -3.47
C PRO A 104 -1.23 -5.64 -2.37
N THR A 105 -0.66 -4.71 -1.63
CA THR A 105 -1.39 -3.86 -0.69
C THR A 105 -1.81 -2.58 -1.39
N PHE A 106 -2.91 -2.00 -0.95
CA PHE A 106 -3.46 -0.77 -1.49
C PHE A 106 -3.15 0.40 -0.59
N TYR A 107 -2.88 1.54 -1.21
CA TYR A 107 -2.42 2.74 -0.54
C TYR A 107 -3.28 3.92 -0.97
N THR A 108 -3.57 4.81 -0.04
CA THR A 108 -4.22 6.09 -0.36
C THR A 108 -3.22 6.97 -1.10
N ARG A 109 -3.62 7.48 -2.25
CA ARG A 109 -2.78 8.35 -3.07
C ARG A 109 -2.83 9.77 -2.52
N VAL A 110 -1.76 10.22 -1.88
CA VAL A 110 -1.69 11.53 -1.21
C VAL A 110 -1.95 12.66 -2.21
N GLN A 111 -1.39 12.58 -3.41
CA GLN A 111 -1.55 13.62 -4.42
C GLN A 111 -3.01 13.86 -4.80
N TYR A 112 -3.82 12.82 -4.82
CA TYR A 112 -5.25 12.93 -5.13
C TYR A 112 -5.98 13.79 -4.11
N TYR A 113 -5.56 13.73 -2.85
CA TYR A 113 -6.18 14.47 -1.75
C TYR A 113 -5.42 15.73 -1.36
N LEU A 114 -4.43 16.13 -2.16
CA LEU A 114 -3.55 17.24 -1.80
C LEU A 114 -4.30 18.55 -1.58
N LYS A 115 -5.28 18.85 -2.43
CA LYS A 115 -6.10 20.05 -2.27
C LYS A 115 -6.85 20.04 -0.94
N TRP A 116 -7.45 18.91 -0.61
CA TRP A 116 -8.16 18.76 0.67
C TRP A 116 -7.21 18.95 1.86
N ILE A 117 -6.02 18.36 1.76
CA ILE A 117 -5.02 18.49 2.82
C ILE A 117 -4.64 19.97 3.03
N LEU A 118 -4.34 20.67 1.94
CA LEU A 118 -3.95 22.07 2.00
C LEU A 118 -5.08 22.95 2.54
N ASP A 119 -6.32 22.65 2.16
CA ASP A 119 -7.48 23.42 2.62
C ASP A 119 -7.79 23.21 4.11
N ASN A 120 -7.27 22.13 4.71
CA ASN A 120 -7.55 21.77 6.09
C ASN A 120 -6.34 21.89 7.01
N LEU A 121 -5.24 22.46 6.54
CA LEU A 121 -4.09 22.71 7.38
C LEU A 121 -4.39 23.86 8.33
N GLU A 122 -4.10 23.63 9.61
CA GLU A 122 -4.16 24.67 10.61
C GLU A 122 -2.78 25.34 10.73
N GLU A 123 -2.77 26.64 10.72
CA GLU A 123 -1.55 27.41 10.94
C GLU A 123 -1.23 27.56 12.43
#